data_a6d4b7da9aa80452e3349e3e3fa2e5a4
#
_entry.id   a6d4b7da9aa80452e3349e3e3fa2e5a4
#
_cell.length_a   1.000
_cell.length_b   1.000
_cell.length_c   1.000
_cell.angle_alpha   90.00
_cell.angle_beta   90.00
_cell.angle_gamma   90.00
#
_symmetry.space_group_name_H-M   'P 1'
#
loop_
_entity.id
_entity.type
_entity.pdbx_description
1 polymer ?
#
loop_
_entity_poly.entity_id
_entity_poly.type
_entity_poly.pdbx_seq_one_letter_code
_entity_poly.pdbx_strand_id
1 'polypeptide(L)'
;MRRLRLLALLACLLAGLSATVGASASQSRRSWAQPEIKLVVAHGLMARSIASFRPNDALTQAELRDLISGLTESPPESVPNPAAPATMAQLDARLVRALGFGAEASSFYQAAASAGLRPPSRFGSEVVARLLGLRMNHPAAQDNLERLPSDPAPRAEAAYSVAQVLRLTDSETQNVRDAAVSFELPVLTPWQRRILTTAVGLIGFPYVWGGESETTQSPFGVQASGGFDCSGFVWRVYKLQSYPGAPKLAKVLRGRTAAAMAGEVPKRRRIKPDRLAPADLLFFGNGGPQAKAARVDHMAIYLGNGWLIHSSRFGVALAPVSGWYDNRLVWGRRPLSEAGL
;
A
#
# COMPACT_ATOMS: atom_id res chain seq x y z
N MET A 1 39.27 -34.22 70.07
CA MET A 1 39.31 -35.70 70.16
C MET A 1 38.72 -36.28 68.92
N ARG A 2 39.53 -36.88 68.11
CA ARG A 2 39.36 -38.23 67.49
C ARG A 2 38.07 -38.38 66.69
N ARG A 3 38.10 -38.65 65.47
CA ARG A 3 38.63 -39.63 64.49
C ARG A 3 37.48 -39.82 63.48
N LEU A 4 37.50 -40.24 62.34
CA LEU A 4 38.39 -40.93 61.42
C LEU A 4 37.68 -41.05 60.08
N ARG A 5 38.35 -40.87 59.02
CA ARG A 5 38.25 -41.39 57.67
C ARG A 5 37.21 -42.47 57.40
N LEU A 6 36.52 -42.38 56.25
CA LEU A 6 36.48 -43.49 55.31
C LEU A 6 36.24 -42.96 53.87
N LEU A 7 37.20 -43.25 53.01
CA LEU A 7 37.12 -43.25 51.59
C LEU A 7 36.23 -44.42 51.14
N ALA A 8 35.31 -44.15 50.19
CA ALA A 8 34.76 -45.20 49.35
C ALA A 8 34.70 -44.68 47.92
N LEU A 9 35.58 -45.22 47.09
CA LEU A 9 35.50 -45.15 45.61
C LEU A 9 34.23 -45.84 45.21
N LEU A 10 33.47 -45.16 44.27
CA LEU A 10 32.60 -45.91 43.43
C LEU A 10 32.74 -45.35 41.96
N ALA A 11 33.01 -46.31 41.11
CA ALA A 11 33.42 -46.14 39.73
C ALA A 11 32.36 -45.65 38.85
N CYS A 12 32.81 -45.03 37.78
CA CYS A 12 32.16 -44.62 36.56
C CYS A 12 31.05 -45.53 36.04
N LEU A 13 29.93 -44.93 35.70
CA LEU A 13 29.07 -45.39 34.61
C LEU A 13 28.68 -44.14 33.82
N LEU A 14 29.47 -43.83 32.78
CA LEU A 14 29.11 -42.92 31.68
C LEU A 14 28.03 -43.61 30.88
N ALA A 15 26.78 -43.32 31.21
CA ALA A 15 25.66 -43.55 30.28
C ALA A 15 25.54 -42.30 29.42
N GLY A 16 26.03 -42.40 28.16
CA GLY A 16 25.85 -41.41 27.12
C GLY A 16 24.36 -41.24 26.84
N LEU A 17 23.72 -40.18 27.37
CA LEU A 17 22.49 -39.67 26.82
C LEU A 17 22.86 -38.89 25.55
N SER A 18 22.77 -39.59 24.41
CA SER A 18 22.64 -38.94 23.12
C SER A 18 21.31 -38.18 23.11
N ALA A 19 21.37 -36.90 23.49
CA ALA A 19 20.26 -35.99 23.23
C ALA A 19 20.13 -35.88 21.68
N THR A 20 19.24 -36.67 21.13
CA THR A 20 18.69 -36.40 19.79
C THR A 20 18.04 -35.03 19.90
N VAL A 21 18.74 -34.01 19.41
CA VAL A 21 18.12 -32.73 19.07
C VAL A 21 17.09 -33.06 18.00
N GLY A 22 15.87 -33.35 18.44
CA GLY A 22 14.72 -33.40 17.59
C GLY A 22 14.62 -32.03 16.94
N ALA A 23 15.00 -31.93 15.68
CA ALA A 23 14.62 -30.82 14.86
C ALA A 23 13.10 -30.72 14.95
N SER A 24 12.61 -29.80 15.78
CA SER A 24 11.23 -29.36 15.73
C SER A 24 10.98 -28.95 14.29
N ALA A 25 10.31 -29.80 13.55
CA ALA A 25 9.70 -29.40 12.28
C ALA A 25 8.83 -28.20 12.63
N SER A 26 9.34 -27.00 12.36
CA SER A 26 8.55 -25.79 12.43
C SER A 26 7.35 -26.09 11.55
N GLN A 27 6.17 -26.23 12.15
CA GLN A 27 4.94 -26.21 11.37
C GLN A 27 5.04 -24.98 10.50
N SER A 28 5.26 -25.18 9.20
CA SER A 28 5.34 -24.10 8.25
C SER A 28 4.01 -23.34 8.38
N ARG A 29 4.06 -22.15 8.98
CA ARG A 29 2.88 -21.28 9.06
C ARG A 29 2.34 -21.20 7.65
N ARG A 30 1.07 -21.56 7.46
CA ARG A 30 0.42 -21.43 6.15
C ARG A 30 0.56 -20.00 5.69
N SER A 31 0.99 -19.81 4.45
CA SER A 31 1.07 -18.48 3.86
C SER A 31 -0.29 -17.76 3.98
N TRP A 32 -0.26 -16.46 4.22
CA TRP A 32 -1.44 -15.61 4.21
C TRP A 32 -2.20 -15.71 2.86
N ALA A 33 -1.48 -15.91 1.74
CA ALA A 33 -2.03 -16.09 0.40
C ALA A 33 -2.35 -17.56 0.07
N GLN A 34 -2.56 -18.42 1.06
CA GLN A 34 -2.79 -19.85 0.81
C GLN A 34 -3.99 -20.16 -0.11
N PRO A 35 -5.15 -19.46 -0.03
CA PRO A 35 -6.24 -19.63 -0.98
C PRO A 35 -5.83 -19.24 -2.41
N GLU A 36 -5.10 -18.14 -2.57
CA GLU A 36 -4.63 -17.62 -3.85
C GLU A 36 -3.58 -18.56 -4.47
N ILE A 37 -2.65 -19.06 -3.65
CA ILE A 37 -1.67 -20.07 -4.08
C ILE A 37 -2.36 -21.31 -4.63
N LYS A 38 -3.40 -21.80 -3.96
CA LYS A 38 -4.19 -22.95 -4.46
C LYS A 38 -4.81 -22.65 -5.82
N LEU A 39 -5.37 -21.46 -5.99
CA LEU A 39 -6.02 -21.06 -7.23
C LEU A 39 -5.00 -20.98 -8.39
N VAL A 40 -3.89 -20.27 -8.21
CA VAL A 40 -2.90 -20.10 -9.28
C VAL A 40 -2.22 -21.42 -9.67
N VAL A 41 -1.95 -22.30 -8.70
CA VAL A 41 -1.40 -23.63 -8.96
C VAL A 41 -2.41 -24.51 -9.70
N ALA A 42 -3.70 -24.42 -9.36
CA ALA A 42 -4.76 -25.14 -10.07
C ALA A 42 -4.89 -24.73 -11.55
N HIS A 43 -4.51 -23.47 -11.87
CA HIS A 43 -4.43 -22.98 -13.26
C HIS A 43 -3.07 -23.26 -13.93
N GLY A 44 -2.20 -24.08 -13.33
CA GLY A 44 -0.89 -24.40 -13.87
C GLY A 44 0.13 -23.27 -13.81
N LEU A 45 -0.15 -22.21 -13.02
CA LEU A 45 0.70 -21.03 -12.91
C LEU A 45 1.64 -21.10 -11.69
N MET A 46 2.83 -20.53 -11.83
CA MET A 46 3.83 -20.28 -10.77
C MET A 46 4.49 -21.52 -10.13
N ALA A 47 3.83 -22.67 -10.08
CA ALA A 47 4.40 -23.91 -9.54
C ALA A 47 3.62 -25.14 -9.98
N ARG A 48 4.28 -26.31 -9.96
CA ARG A 48 3.65 -27.60 -10.30
C ARG A 48 2.76 -28.15 -9.17
N SER A 49 2.99 -27.72 -7.95
CA SER A 49 2.23 -28.13 -6.77
C SER A 49 2.29 -27.07 -5.66
N ILE A 50 1.33 -27.11 -4.74
CA ILE A 50 1.31 -26.24 -3.57
C ILE A 50 2.56 -26.46 -2.69
N ALA A 51 3.01 -27.71 -2.55
CA ALA A 51 4.18 -28.06 -1.75
C ALA A 51 5.49 -27.43 -2.28
N SER A 52 5.61 -27.24 -3.59
CA SER A 52 6.77 -26.64 -4.26
C SER A 52 6.66 -25.12 -4.45
N PHE A 53 5.62 -24.47 -3.96
CA PHE A 53 5.34 -23.06 -4.27
C PHE A 53 6.33 -22.05 -3.72
N ARG A 54 6.86 -22.25 -2.49
CA ARG A 54 7.83 -21.34 -1.83
C ARG A 54 7.32 -19.89 -1.73
N PRO A 55 6.28 -19.61 -0.93
CA PRO A 55 5.59 -18.32 -0.92
C PRO A 55 6.45 -17.11 -0.52
N ASN A 56 7.46 -17.32 0.32
CA ASN A 56 8.31 -16.26 0.86
C ASN A 56 9.52 -15.92 -0.02
N ASP A 57 9.81 -16.75 -1.03
CA ASP A 57 10.91 -16.48 -1.95
C ASP A 57 10.59 -15.26 -2.83
N ALA A 58 11.61 -14.48 -3.16
CA ALA A 58 11.47 -13.40 -4.11
C ALA A 58 11.14 -13.96 -5.51
N LEU A 59 10.15 -13.37 -6.17
CA LEU A 59 9.84 -13.66 -7.56
C LEU A 59 10.98 -13.16 -8.46
N THR A 60 11.56 -14.02 -9.27
CA THR A 60 12.60 -13.62 -10.21
C THR A 60 12.01 -13.01 -11.50
N GLN A 61 12.84 -12.28 -12.27
CA GLN A 61 12.43 -11.73 -13.56
C GLN A 61 12.01 -12.84 -14.55
N ALA A 62 12.69 -14.00 -14.51
CA ALA A 62 12.31 -15.16 -15.31
C ALA A 62 10.95 -15.72 -14.89
N GLU A 63 10.71 -15.89 -13.58
CA GLU A 63 9.43 -16.38 -13.07
C GLU A 63 8.28 -15.40 -13.36
N LEU A 64 8.52 -14.08 -13.27
CA LEU A 64 7.53 -13.07 -13.66
C LEU A 64 7.23 -13.12 -15.16
N ARG A 65 8.25 -13.26 -16.01
CA ARG A 65 8.08 -13.45 -17.46
C ARG A 65 7.23 -14.69 -17.75
N ASP A 66 7.57 -15.83 -17.15
CA ASP A 66 6.87 -17.10 -17.38
C ASP A 66 5.42 -17.03 -16.87
N LEU A 67 5.19 -16.34 -15.76
CA LEU A 67 3.87 -16.04 -15.24
C LEU A 67 3.03 -15.22 -16.24
N ILE A 68 3.60 -14.14 -16.79
CA ILE A 68 2.90 -13.31 -17.77
C ILE A 68 2.62 -14.12 -19.05
N SER A 69 3.60 -14.90 -19.53
CA SER A 69 3.42 -15.79 -20.66
C SER A 69 2.28 -16.80 -20.44
N GLY A 70 2.21 -17.40 -19.25
CA GLY A 70 1.12 -18.33 -18.90
C GLY A 70 -0.27 -17.64 -18.79
N LEU A 71 -0.32 -16.40 -18.31
CA LEU A 71 -1.57 -15.63 -18.22
C LEU A 71 -2.09 -15.17 -19.59
N THR A 72 -1.21 -14.85 -20.51
CA THR A 72 -1.56 -14.28 -21.82
C THR A 72 -1.53 -15.32 -22.96
N GLU A 73 -1.15 -16.56 -22.66
CA GLU A 73 -0.92 -17.62 -23.63
C GLU A 73 0.03 -17.23 -24.76
N SER A 74 0.96 -16.30 -24.47
CA SER A 74 1.90 -15.74 -25.42
C SER A 74 3.33 -16.29 -25.18
N PRO A 75 4.18 -16.37 -26.21
CA PRO A 75 5.57 -16.78 -26.01
C PRO A 75 6.29 -15.89 -24.99
N PRO A 76 7.18 -16.47 -24.15
CA PRO A 76 7.90 -15.70 -23.14
C PRO A 76 8.90 -14.74 -23.79
N GLU A 77 8.84 -13.46 -23.37
CA GLU A 77 9.80 -12.44 -23.81
C GLU A 77 11.21 -12.68 -23.24
N SER A 78 12.24 -12.20 -23.91
CA SER A 78 13.59 -12.19 -23.35
C SER A 78 13.70 -11.19 -22.20
N VAL A 79 14.38 -11.56 -21.12
CA VAL A 79 14.66 -10.66 -19.98
C VAL A 79 16.17 -10.58 -19.73
N PRO A 80 16.74 -9.38 -19.55
CA PRO A 80 18.19 -9.18 -19.45
C PRO A 80 18.84 -9.91 -18.27
N ASN A 81 18.20 -9.91 -17.10
CA ASN A 81 18.71 -10.51 -15.88
C ASN A 81 17.69 -11.49 -15.29
N PRO A 82 17.57 -12.70 -15.84
CA PRO A 82 16.48 -13.62 -15.49
C PRO A 82 16.47 -14.05 -14.01
N ALA A 83 17.62 -14.11 -13.36
CA ALA A 83 17.74 -14.49 -11.94
C ALA A 83 17.53 -13.31 -10.97
N ALA A 84 17.53 -12.06 -11.43
CA ALA A 84 17.32 -10.92 -10.57
C ALA A 84 15.89 -10.91 -10.01
N PRO A 85 15.67 -10.43 -8.76
CA PRO A 85 14.34 -10.30 -8.21
C PRO A 85 13.54 -9.24 -8.97
N ALA A 86 12.26 -9.51 -9.19
CA ALA A 86 11.30 -8.53 -9.67
C ALA A 86 10.81 -7.69 -8.48
N THR A 87 10.66 -6.37 -8.66
CA THR A 87 10.09 -5.51 -7.63
C THR A 87 8.56 -5.52 -7.66
N MET A 88 7.93 -5.05 -6.57
CA MET A 88 6.49 -4.91 -6.50
C MET A 88 5.93 -4.03 -7.62
N ALA A 89 6.58 -2.88 -7.90
CA ALA A 89 6.19 -2.01 -9.00
C ALA A 89 6.34 -2.66 -10.38
N GLN A 90 7.33 -3.53 -10.56
CA GLN A 90 7.49 -4.28 -11.81
C GLN A 90 6.40 -5.35 -11.96
N LEU A 91 6.04 -6.05 -10.88
CA LEU A 91 4.92 -6.98 -10.88
C LEU A 91 3.63 -6.28 -11.32
N ASP A 92 3.28 -5.16 -10.65
CA ASP A 92 2.09 -4.39 -10.97
C ASP A 92 2.09 -3.89 -12.43
N ALA A 93 3.20 -3.32 -12.88
CA ALA A 93 3.32 -2.80 -14.25
C ALA A 93 3.21 -3.90 -15.33
N ARG A 94 3.77 -5.10 -15.08
CA ARG A 94 3.70 -6.24 -16.01
C ARG A 94 2.29 -6.83 -16.07
N LEU A 95 1.61 -6.96 -14.92
CA LEU A 95 0.22 -7.44 -14.87
C LEU A 95 -0.74 -6.45 -15.54
N VAL A 96 -0.63 -5.15 -15.24
CA VAL A 96 -1.44 -4.09 -15.86
C VAL A 96 -1.30 -4.11 -17.40
N ARG A 97 -0.07 -4.28 -17.89
CA ARG A 97 0.18 -4.39 -19.34
C ARG A 97 -0.39 -5.68 -19.92
N ALA A 98 -0.20 -6.81 -19.25
CA ALA A 98 -0.71 -8.11 -19.67
C ALA A 98 -2.25 -8.14 -19.79
N LEU A 99 -2.92 -7.38 -18.92
CA LEU A 99 -4.37 -7.19 -18.95
C LEU A 99 -4.86 -6.19 -20.02
N GLY A 100 -3.95 -5.59 -20.80
CA GLY A 100 -4.29 -4.61 -21.83
C GLY A 100 -4.57 -3.19 -21.33
N PHE A 101 -4.25 -2.85 -20.06
CA PHE A 101 -4.48 -1.54 -19.44
C PHE A 101 -3.30 -0.57 -19.57
N GLY A 102 -2.41 -0.77 -20.53
CA GLY A 102 -1.26 0.12 -20.75
C GLY A 102 -1.67 1.54 -21.16
N ALA A 103 -2.75 1.67 -21.95
CA ALA A 103 -3.28 2.95 -22.37
C ALA A 103 -3.89 3.73 -21.18
N GLU A 104 -4.68 3.06 -20.33
CA GLU A 104 -5.29 3.65 -19.14
C GLU A 104 -4.23 4.09 -18.14
N ALA A 105 -3.19 3.26 -17.91
CA ALA A 105 -2.06 3.64 -17.08
C ALA A 105 -1.34 4.89 -17.62
N SER A 106 -1.13 4.97 -18.94
CA SER A 106 -0.57 6.15 -19.58
C SER A 106 -1.48 7.37 -19.44
N SER A 107 -2.81 7.21 -19.59
CA SER A 107 -3.79 8.27 -19.42
C SER A 107 -3.74 8.89 -18.03
N PHE A 108 -3.75 8.07 -16.96
CA PHE A 108 -3.59 8.56 -15.59
C PHE A 108 -2.30 9.36 -15.40
N TYR A 109 -1.18 8.84 -15.91
CA TYR A 109 0.11 9.53 -15.83
C TYR A 109 0.07 10.88 -16.55
N GLN A 110 -0.42 10.91 -17.80
CA GLN A 110 -0.45 12.11 -18.62
C GLN A 110 -1.39 13.17 -18.04
N ALA A 111 -2.56 12.78 -17.51
CA ALA A 111 -3.48 13.72 -16.86
C ALA A 111 -2.82 14.40 -15.65
N ALA A 112 -2.12 13.64 -14.81
CA ALA A 112 -1.37 14.21 -13.68
C ALA A 112 -0.21 15.12 -14.15
N ALA A 113 0.55 14.69 -15.15
CA ALA A 113 1.67 15.48 -15.71
C ALA A 113 1.19 16.78 -16.39
N SER A 114 0.10 16.72 -17.15
CA SER A 114 -0.51 17.90 -17.83
C SER A 114 -1.04 18.93 -16.85
N ALA A 115 -1.47 18.52 -15.65
CA ALA A 115 -1.82 19.43 -14.55
C ALA A 115 -0.58 20.07 -13.87
N GLY A 116 0.63 19.75 -14.33
CA GLY A 116 1.90 20.23 -13.82
C GLY A 116 2.40 19.49 -12.57
N LEU A 117 1.87 18.30 -12.29
CA LEU A 117 2.43 17.42 -11.27
C LEU A 117 3.67 16.70 -11.82
N ARG A 118 4.45 16.10 -10.93
CA ARG A 118 5.61 15.27 -11.28
C ARG A 118 5.41 13.86 -10.72
N PRO A 119 4.50 13.07 -11.31
CA PRO A 119 4.25 11.72 -10.86
C PRO A 119 5.48 10.82 -11.13
N PRO A 120 5.77 9.83 -10.27
CA PRO A 120 6.81 8.84 -10.56
C PRO A 120 6.38 7.97 -11.76
N SER A 121 7.36 7.38 -12.46
CA SER A 121 7.11 6.55 -13.65
C SER A 121 6.11 5.40 -13.41
N ARG A 122 6.07 4.86 -12.19
CA ARG A 122 5.15 3.83 -11.78
C ARG A 122 3.71 4.31 -11.58
N PHE A 123 3.45 5.61 -11.57
CA PHE A 123 2.17 6.20 -11.13
C PHE A 123 0.97 5.56 -11.82
N GLY A 124 0.95 5.51 -13.14
CA GLY A 124 -0.21 5.00 -13.88
C GLY A 124 -0.46 3.50 -13.61
N SER A 125 0.57 2.67 -13.63
CA SER A 125 0.43 1.24 -13.34
C SER A 125 0.01 0.99 -11.87
N GLU A 126 0.53 1.77 -10.92
CA GLU A 126 0.11 1.69 -9.51
C GLU A 126 -1.37 2.09 -9.33
N VAL A 127 -1.84 3.12 -10.04
CA VAL A 127 -3.26 3.50 -10.01
C VAL A 127 -4.13 2.37 -10.54
N VAL A 128 -3.84 1.86 -11.73
CA VAL A 128 -4.63 0.80 -12.35
C VAL A 128 -4.59 -0.48 -11.51
N ALA A 129 -3.43 -0.91 -11.02
CA ALA A 129 -3.30 -2.10 -10.19
C ALA A 129 -4.19 -2.03 -8.93
N ARG A 130 -4.30 -0.85 -8.31
CA ARG A 130 -5.15 -0.67 -7.13
C ARG A 130 -6.63 -0.57 -7.45
N LEU A 131 -6.99 0.05 -8.55
CA LEU A 131 -8.38 0.08 -9.02
C LEU A 131 -8.89 -1.33 -9.38
N LEU A 132 -8.00 -2.21 -9.89
CA LEU A 132 -8.29 -3.63 -10.16
C LEU A 132 -8.19 -4.52 -8.90
N GLY A 133 -7.82 -3.96 -7.74
CA GLY A 133 -7.65 -4.75 -6.52
C GLY A 133 -6.48 -5.72 -6.52
N LEU A 134 -5.48 -5.53 -7.41
CA LEU A 134 -4.30 -6.41 -7.50
C LEU A 134 -3.38 -6.30 -6.27
N ARG A 135 -3.58 -5.28 -5.46
CA ARG A 135 -2.79 -5.01 -4.26
C ARG A 135 -3.69 -4.78 -3.06
N MET A 136 -3.38 -5.40 -1.94
CA MET A 136 -4.07 -5.21 -0.67
C MET A 136 -3.10 -5.45 0.47
N ASN A 137 -3.24 -4.72 1.55
CA ASN A 137 -2.51 -4.98 2.78
C ASN A 137 -2.98 -6.28 3.43
N HIS A 138 -2.02 -7.01 3.97
CA HIS A 138 -2.29 -8.25 4.68
C HIS A 138 -2.84 -8.00 6.08
N PRO A 139 -3.59 -8.96 6.65
CA PRO A 139 -3.89 -8.92 8.07
C PRO A 139 -2.62 -8.99 8.90
N ALA A 140 -2.40 -8.03 9.80
CA ALA A 140 -1.19 -7.92 10.60
C ALA A 140 -0.80 -9.20 11.38
N ALA A 141 -1.79 -10.04 11.72
CA ALA A 141 -1.55 -11.32 12.39
C ALA A 141 -0.95 -12.42 11.48
N GLN A 142 -0.90 -12.19 10.14
CA GLN A 142 -0.47 -13.22 9.19
C GLN A 142 0.95 -13.07 8.67
N ASP A 143 1.74 -11.95 9.04
CA ASP A 143 2.73 -11.78 8.53
C ASP A 143 3.80 -11.09 8.40
N ASN A 144 4.23 -11.00 7.61
CA ASN A 144 5.43 -10.47 7.05
C ASN A 144 5.26 -9.02 6.78
N LEU A 145 6.32 -8.32 6.66
CA LEU A 145 6.34 -6.90 6.42
C LEU A 145 5.69 -6.59 5.08
N GLU A 146 4.81 -5.60 5.08
CA GLU A 146 4.29 -4.99 3.86
C GLU A 146 5.44 -4.45 3.00
N ARG A 147 5.29 -4.53 1.67
CA ARG A 147 6.35 -4.24 0.71
C ARG A 147 6.21 -2.85 0.09
N LEU A 148 7.34 -2.15 0.00
CA LEU A 148 7.44 -0.92 -0.78
C LEU A 148 7.40 -1.23 -2.28
N PRO A 149 7.05 -0.26 -3.14
CA PRO A 149 7.11 -0.46 -4.60
C PRO A 149 8.48 -0.91 -5.12
N SER A 150 9.56 -0.54 -4.43
CA SER A 150 10.93 -0.90 -4.78
C SER A 150 11.40 -2.24 -4.21
N ASP A 151 10.68 -2.82 -3.27
CA ASP A 151 11.08 -4.07 -2.64
C ASP A 151 10.92 -5.25 -3.60
N PRO A 152 11.72 -6.32 -3.46
CA PRO A 152 11.47 -7.57 -4.14
C PRO A 152 10.07 -8.11 -3.85
N ALA A 153 9.34 -8.47 -4.89
CA ALA A 153 8.02 -9.06 -4.77
C ALA A 153 8.12 -10.52 -4.28
N PRO A 154 7.56 -10.89 -3.13
CA PRO A 154 7.45 -12.30 -2.75
C PRO A 154 6.49 -13.04 -3.69
N ARG A 155 6.71 -14.33 -3.86
CA ARG A 155 5.82 -15.19 -4.67
C ARG A 155 4.38 -15.20 -4.16
N ALA A 156 4.19 -15.05 -2.85
CA ALA A 156 2.86 -14.92 -2.24
C ALA A 156 2.10 -13.67 -2.74
N GLU A 157 2.78 -12.52 -2.85
CA GLU A 157 2.19 -11.29 -3.42
C GLU A 157 1.79 -11.49 -4.88
N ALA A 158 2.67 -12.11 -5.67
CA ALA A 158 2.36 -12.43 -7.05
C ALA A 158 1.17 -13.38 -7.18
N ALA A 159 1.07 -14.38 -6.30
CA ALA A 159 -0.08 -15.29 -6.27
C ALA A 159 -1.38 -14.55 -5.93
N TYR A 160 -1.35 -13.62 -4.97
CA TYR A 160 -2.51 -12.78 -4.66
C TYR A 160 -2.94 -11.97 -5.89
N SER A 161 -2.01 -11.21 -6.49
CA SER A 161 -2.29 -10.36 -7.65
C SER A 161 -2.86 -11.18 -8.83
N VAL A 162 -2.25 -12.33 -9.13
CA VAL A 162 -2.72 -13.23 -10.20
C VAL A 162 -4.09 -13.84 -9.90
N ALA A 163 -4.33 -14.21 -8.65
CA ALA A 163 -5.65 -14.73 -8.24
C ALA A 163 -6.74 -13.66 -8.40
N GLN A 164 -6.42 -12.37 -8.18
CA GLN A 164 -7.35 -11.28 -8.51
C GLN A 164 -7.57 -11.19 -10.03
N VAL A 165 -6.50 -11.25 -10.83
CA VAL A 165 -6.60 -11.28 -12.31
C VAL A 165 -7.56 -12.38 -12.78
N LEU A 166 -7.42 -13.60 -12.24
CA LEU A 166 -8.27 -14.74 -12.60
C LEU A 166 -9.75 -14.58 -12.17
N ARG A 167 -10.05 -13.65 -11.28
CA ARG A 167 -11.39 -13.36 -10.76
C ARG A 167 -12.00 -12.09 -11.33
N LEU A 168 -11.24 -11.29 -12.11
CA LEU A 168 -11.73 -10.03 -12.66
C LEU A 168 -12.99 -10.23 -13.50
N THR A 169 -13.95 -9.37 -13.27
CA THR A 169 -15.19 -9.29 -14.05
C THR A 169 -15.11 -8.20 -15.11
N ASP A 170 -15.95 -8.30 -16.14
CA ASP A 170 -16.05 -7.27 -17.17
C ASP A 170 -16.43 -5.91 -16.57
N SER A 171 -17.27 -5.89 -15.53
CA SER A 171 -17.66 -4.67 -14.84
C SER A 171 -16.48 -3.98 -14.15
N GLU A 172 -15.61 -4.74 -13.47
CA GLU A 172 -14.42 -4.19 -12.80
C GLU A 172 -13.43 -3.63 -13.83
N THR A 173 -13.24 -4.34 -14.94
CA THR A 173 -12.37 -3.87 -16.04
C THR A 173 -12.94 -2.61 -16.70
N GLN A 174 -14.27 -2.55 -16.93
CA GLN A 174 -14.90 -1.37 -17.49
C GLN A 174 -14.82 -0.17 -16.54
N ASN A 175 -14.99 -0.37 -15.23
CA ASN A 175 -14.84 0.69 -14.24
C ASN A 175 -13.44 1.34 -14.28
N VAL A 176 -12.37 0.57 -14.56
CA VAL A 176 -11.03 1.14 -14.73
C VAL A 176 -10.90 1.98 -15.98
N ARG A 177 -11.51 1.56 -17.10
CA ARG A 177 -11.55 2.35 -18.35
C ARG A 177 -12.29 3.66 -18.15
N ASP A 178 -13.45 3.60 -17.52
CA ASP A 178 -14.27 4.79 -17.21
C ASP A 178 -13.53 5.73 -16.25
N ALA A 179 -12.84 5.18 -15.26
CA ALA A 179 -12.00 5.92 -14.34
C ALA A 179 -10.85 6.64 -15.07
N ALA A 180 -10.19 5.97 -16.02
CA ALA A 180 -9.10 6.58 -16.81
C ALA A 180 -9.59 7.70 -17.73
N VAL A 181 -10.79 7.57 -18.28
CA VAL A 181 -11.44 8.64 -19.09
C VAL A 181 -11.85 9.81 -18.20
N SER A 182 -12.35 9.57 -17.00
CA SER A 182 -12.84 10.61 -16.09
C SER A 182 -11.76 11.29 -15.24
N PHE A 183 -10.54 10.72 -15.21
CA PHE A 183 -9.43 11.28 -14.42
C PHE A 183 -8.84 12.48 -15.13
N GLU A 184 -9.34 13.65 -14.78
CA GLU A 184 -8.86 14.94 -15.25
C GLU A 184 -8.64 15.85 -14.03
N LEU A 185 -7.52 16.55 -13.98
CA LEU A 185 -7.23 17.48 -12.90
C LEU A 185 -7.48 18.93 -13.38
N PRO A 186 -8.04 19.80 -12.53
CA PRO A 186 -8.25 21.19 -12.88
C PRO A 186 -6.92 21.95 -12.95
N VAL A 187 -6.97 23.18 -13.43
CA VAL A 187 -5.81 24.10 -13.36
C VAL A 187 -5.42 24.32 -11.89
N LEU A 188 -4.19 23.98 -11.56
CA LEU A 188 -3.67 24.03 -10.20
C LEU A 188 -2.85 25.31 -9.95
N THR A 189 -3.02 25.90 -8.78
CA THR A 189 -2.11 26.96 -8.31
C THR A 189 -0.69 26.40 -8.06
N PRO A 190 0.35 27.25 -8.00
CA PRO A 190 1.71 26.78 -7.70
C PRO A 190 1.81 26.00 -6.38
N TRP A 191 1.08 26.39 -5.35
CA TRP A 191 1.08 25.69 -4.07
C TRP A 191 0.33 24.37 -4.11
N GLN A 192 -0.81 24.31 -4.78
CA GLN A 192 -1.52 23.05 -5.02
C GLN A 192 -0.64 22.04 -5.75
N ARG A 193 0.06 22.47 -6.82
CA ARG A 193 1.01 21.61 -7.54
C ARG A 193 2.11 21.06 -6.63
N ARG A 194 2.69 21.88 -5.75
CA ARG A 194 3.74 21.42 -4.84
C ARG A 194 3.23 20.35 -3.87
N ILE A 195 2.08 20.60 -3.25
CA ILE A 195 1.45 19.65 -2.32
C ILE A 195 1.08 18.35 -3.03
N LEU A 196 0.38 18.45 -4.15
CA LEU A 196 -0.11 17.27 -4.87
C LEU A 196 1.03 16.49 -5.53
N THR A 197 2.12 17.15 -5.97
CA THR A 197 3.33 16.44 -6.42
C THR A 197 3.93 15.58 -5.30
N THR A 198 3.99 16.10 -4.07
CA THR A 198 4.44 15.30 -2.92
C THR A 198 3.50 14.12 -2.67
N ALA A 199 2.19 14.36 -2.70
CA ALA A 199 1.20 13.33 -2.46
C ALA A 199 1.26 12.20 -3.51
N VAL A 200 1.27 12.53 -4.81
CA VAL A 200 1.33 11.52 -5.89
C VAL A 200 2.67 10.80 -5.94
N GLY A 201 3.75 11.42 -5.44
CA GLY A 201 5.05 10.79 -5.29
C GLY A 201 5.04 9.55 -4.40
N LEU A 202 4.11 9.51 -3.45
CA LEU A 202 3.95 8.42 -2.48
C LEU A 202 3.00 7.31 -2.96
N ILE A 203 2.50 7.40 -4.21
CA ILE A 203 1.64 6.34 -4.77
C ILE A 203 2.29 4.96 -4.64
N GLY A 204 1.53 3.98 -4.19
CA GLY A 204 2.00 2.61 -4.08
C GLY A 204 2.63 2.25 -2.74
N PHE A 205 2.93 3.21 -1.87
CA PHE A 205 3.38 2.89 -0.52
C PHE A 205 2.31 2.11 0.26
N PRO A 206 2.70 1.14 1.09
CA PRO A 206 1.74 0.31 1.82
C PRO A 206 1.02 1.09 2.92
N TYR A 207 -0.12 0.56 3.33
CA TYR A 207 -0.77 1.00 4.55
C TYR A 207 -0.05 0.41 5.77
N VAL A 208 0.32 1.29 6.70
CA VAL A 208 0.92 0.89 7.99
C VAL A 208 0.18 1.62 9.09
N TRP A 209 -0.40 0.89 10.03
CA TRP A 209 -1.12 1.49 11.15
C TRP A 209 -0.21 2.38 12.00
N GLY A 210 -0.57 3.67 12.13
CA GLY A 210 0.29 4.67 12.76
C GLY A 210 1.47 5.15 11.91
N GLY A 211 1.64 4.61 10.70
CA GLY A 211 2.73 4.96 9.79
C GLY A 211 2.69 6.39 9.28
N GLU A 212 3.87 7.01 9.16
CA GLU A 212 4.03 8.40 8.68
C GLU A 212 5.36 8.63 7.96
N SER A 213 6.07 7.55 7.57
CA SER A 213 7.43 7.63 7.02
C SER A 213 7.58 6.78 5.75
N GLU A 214 8.47 7.22 4.89
CA GLU A 214 8.91 6.46 3.70
C GLU A 214 9.98 5.41 4.04
N THR A 215 10.51 5.44 5.26
CA THR A 215 11.54 4.53 5.75
C THR A 215 11.02 3.73 6.93
N THR A 216 11.78 2.71 7.35
CA THR A 216 11.44 1.85 8.49
C THR A 216 11.01 2.65 9.70
N GLN A 217 9.87 2.29 10.23
CA GLN A 217 9.31 2.90 11.43
C GLN A 217 8.62 1.83 12.28
N SER A 218 8.48 2.11 13.55
CA SER A 218 7.97 1.15 14.51
C SER A 218 7.11 1.80 15.60
N PRO A 219 5.98 2.46 15.26
CA PRO A 219 5.11 3.01 16.29
C PRO A 219 4.35 1.91 17.06
N PHE A 220 4.07 0.77 16.43
CA PHE A 220 3.38 -0.40 17.00
C PHE A 220 4.07 -1.72 16.63
N GLY A 221 5.40 -1.73 16.60
CA GLY A 221 6.18 -2.83 16.07
C GLY A 221 6.47 -2.66 14.57
N VAL A 222 7.46 -3.40 14.08
CA VAL A 222 7.87 -3.33 12.67
C VAL A 222 6.80 -3.97 11.80
N GLN A 223 6.14 -3.18 10.95
CA GLN A 223 5.09 -3.61 10.03
C GLN A 223 5.53 -3.56 8.58
N ALA A 224 6.48 -2.68 8.25
CA ALA A 224 7.00 -2.49 6.90
C ALA A 224 8.32 -1.72 6.92
N SER A 225 8.99 -1.64 5.77
CA SER A 225 10.17 -0.78 5.59
C SER A 225 9.80 0.70 5.41
N GLY A 226 8.54 1.04 5.45
CA GLY A 226 7.94 2.36 5.35
C GLY A 226 6.46 2.22 5.02
N GLY A 227 5.67 3.29 5.17
CA GLY A 227 4.25 3.30 4.85
C GLY A 227 3.47 4.30 5.68
N PHE A 228 2.16 4.36 5.44
CA PHE A 228 1.31 5.41 5.99
C PHE A 228 -0.06 4.85 6.40
N ASP A 229 -0.60 5.31 7.54
CA ASP A 229 -2.04 5.29 7.73
C ASP A 229 -2.68 6.50 7.02
N CYS A 230 -4.00 6.61 7.02
CA CYS A 230 -4.70 7.71 6.33
C CYS A 230 -4.28 9.09 6.83
N SER A 231 -4.12 9.25 8.13
CA SER A 231 -3.72 10.51 8.76
C SER A 231 -2.20 10.74 8.69
N GLY A 232 -1.40 9.68 8.72
CA GLY A 232 0.05 9.74 8.54
C GLY A 232 0.47 10.12 7.14
N PHE A 233 -0.27 9.68 6.13
CA PHE A 233 -0.09 10.14 4.76
C PHE A 233 -0.28 11.67 4.64
N VAL A 234 -1.39 12.19 5.19
CA VAL A 234 -1.63 13.64 5.23
C VAL A 234 -0.58 14.36 6.08
N TRP A 235 -0.21 13.79 7.22
CA TRP A 235 0.82 14.32 8.10
C TRP A 235 2.17 14.42 7.40
N ARG A 236 2.57 13.37 6.66
CA ARG A 236 3.79 13.35 5.85
C ARG A 236 3.79 14.48 4.81
N VAL A 237 2.68 14.63 4.08
CA VAL A 237 2.56 15.62 3.00
C VAL A 237 2.55 17.06 3.52
N TYR A 238 1.84 17.34 4.62
CA TYR A 238 1.63 18.72 5.07
C TYR A 238 2.55 19.17 6.20
N LYS A 239 2.95 18.25 7.08
CA LYS A 239 3.68 18.60 8.28
C LYS A 239 5.15 18.19 8.26
N LEU A 240 5.44 16.99 7.83
CA LEU A 240 6.83 16.49 7.82
C LEU A 240 7.61 16.89 6.56
N GLN A 241 6.91 17.23 5.48
CA GLN A 241 7.54 17.76 4.27
C GLN A 241 7.93 19.21 4.47
N SER A 242 9.19 19.53 4.20
CA SER A 242 9.65 20.93 4.15
C SER A 242 9.24 21.58 2.82
N TYR A 243 8.58 22.73 2.92
CA TYR A 243 8.24 23.56 1.75
C TYR A 243 8.90 24.94 1.89
N PRO A 244 10.02 25.20 1.19
CA PRO A 244 10.65 26.52 1.18
C PRO A 244 9.64 27.60 0.77
N GLY A 245 9.59 28.68 1.56
CA GLY A 245 8.62 29.77 1.38
C GLY A 245 7.28 29.61 2.12
N ALA A 246 7.03 28.46 2.76
CA ALA A 246 5.79 28.21 3.51
C ALA A 246 6.02 27.63 4.93
N PRO A 247 6.79 28.28 5.81
CA PRO A 247 7.11 27.72 7.14
C PRO A 247 5.88 27.57 8.04
N LYS A 248 4.80 28.30 7.75
CA LYS A 248 3.53 28.21 8.49
C LYS A 248 2.77 26.92 8.17
N LEU A 249 2.95 26.33 6.99
CA LEU A 249 2.19 25.17 6.55
C LEU A 249 2.39 23.96 7.48
N ALA A 250 3.62 23.70 7.91
CA ALA A 250 3.94 22.64 8.85
C ALA A 250 3.31 22.84 10.25
N LYS A 251 2.78 24.04 10.56
CA LYS A 251 2.15 24.37 11.83
C LYS A 251 0.62 24.29 11.80
N VAL A 252 0.03 24.16 10.61
CA VAL A 252 -1.43 24.12 10.41
C VAL A 252 -2.04 22.87 11.08
N LEU A 253 -1.46 21.70 10.85
CA LEU A 253 -1.91 20.46 11.46
C LEU A 253 -1.22 20.26 12.82
N ARG A 254 -1.99 20.01 13.87
CA ARG A 254 -1.49 19.79 15.24
C ARG A 254 -1.79 18.40 15.76
N GLY A 255 -2.99 17.88 15.51
CA GLY A 255 -3.37 16.53 15.88
C GLY A 255 -2.88 15.51 14.87
N ARG A 256 -2.52 14.29 15.33
CA ARG A 256 -1.96 13.22 14.49
C ARG A 256 -3.02 12.34 13.83
N THR A 257 -4.21 12.22 14.43
CA THR A 257 -5.28 11.36 13.92
C THR A 257 -6.28 12.12 13.05
N ALA A 258 -7.01 11.42 12.19
CA ALA A 258 -8.05 12.00 11.36
C ALA A 258 -9.10 12.76 12.21
N ALA A 259 -9.55 12.16 13.32
CA ALA A 259 -10.48 12.78 14.25
C ALA A 259 -9.91 14.05 14.91
N ALA A 260 -8.64 14.03 15.32
CA ALA A 260 -7.97 15.18 15.92
C ALA A 260 -7.86 16.34 14.91
N MET A 261 -7.37 16.06 13.68
CA MET A 261 -7.27 17.07 12.62
C MET A 261 -8.64 17.64 12.22
N ALA A 262 -9.68 16.82 12.20
CA ALA A 262 -11.05 17.25 11.95
C ALA A 262 -11.60 18.13 13.08
N GLY A 263 -11.21 17.85 14.33
CA GLY A 263 -11.58 18.60 15.52
C GLY A 263 -10.98 20.01 15.60
N GLU A 264 -9.88 20.24 14.91
CA GLU A 264 -9.24 21.56 14.82
C GLU A 264 -10.02 22.57 13.96
N VAL A 265 -10.99 22.09 13.17
CA VAL A 265 -11.75 22.93 12.24
C VAL A 265 -13.04 23.41 12.89
N PRO A 266 -13.17 24.70 13.27
CA PRO A 266 -14.42 25.26 13.75
C PRO A 266 -15.53 25.09 12.71
N LYS A 267 -16.77 24.85 13.14
CA LYS A 267 -17.91 24.60 12.24
C LYS A 267 -18.02 25.63 11.10
N ARG A 268 -17.80 26.92 11.40
CA ARG A 268 -17.85 28.02 10.40
C ARG A 268 -16.77 27.95 9.33
N ARG A 269 -15.68 27.21 9.56
CA ARG A 269 -14.57 27.04 8.61
C ARG A 269 -14.56 25.69 7.89
N ARG A 270 -15.53 24.82 8.19
CA ARG A 270 -15.69 23.55 7.49
C ARG A 270 -16.08 23.82 6.05
N ILE A 271 -15.37 23.18 5.13
CA ILE A 271 -15.65 23.31 3.70
C ILE A 271 -16.69 22.27 3.32
N LYS A 272 -17.75 22.73 2.66
CA LYS A 272 -18.79 21.84 2.14
C LYS A 272 -18.27 21.06 0.93
N PRO A 273 -18.81 19.87 0.63
CA PRO A 273 -18.37 19.06 -0.53
C PRO A 273 -18.39 19.80 -1.87
N ASP A 274 -19.38 20.66 -2.09
CA ASP A 274 -19.55 21.48 -3.30
C ASP A 274 -18.53 22.64 -3.44
N ARG A 275 -17.73 22.90 -2.41
CA ARG A 275 -16.74 23.99 -2.36
C ARG A 275 -15.30 23.50 -2.18
N LEU A 276 -15.06 22.22 -2.38
CA LEU A 276 -13.74 21.64 -2.30
C LEU A 276 -12.85 22.15 -3.43
N ALA A 277 -11.57 22.36 -3.11
CA ALA A 277 -10.55 22.73 -4.07
C ALA A 277 -9.35 21.77 -3.96
N PRO A 278 -8.54 21.60 -5.02
CA PRO A 278 -7.34 20.76 -4.96
C PRO A 278 -6.45 21.10 -3.75
N ALA A 279 -5.88 20.06 -3.14
CA ALA A 279 -5.12 20.12 -1.90
C ALA A 279 -5.97 20.41 -0.62
N ASP A 280 -7.29 20.42 -0.68
CA ASP A 280 -8.11 20.36 0.53
C ASP A 280 -8.02 18.97 1.16
N LEU A 281 -8.13 18.90 2.48
CA LEU A 281 -8.31 17.65 3.21
C LEU A 281 -9.77 17.28 3.23
N LEU A 282 -10.06 16.01 2.96
CA LEU A 282 -11.38 15.40 3.07
C LEU A 282 -11.45 14.60 4.36
N PHE A 283 -12.54 14.75 5.11
CA PHE A 283 -12.83 13.95 6.30
C PHE A 283 -14.04 13.06 6.05
N PHE A 284 -13.91 11.78 6.43
CA PHE A 284 -14.94 10.78 6.27
C PHE A 284 -15.35 10.21 7.62
N GLY A 285 -16.63 10.01 7.81
CA GLY A 285 -17.17 9.50 9.06
C GLY A 285 -18.68 9.30 9.00
N ASN A 286 -19.27 8.86 10.10
CA ASN A 286 -20.72 8.68 10.19
C ASN A 286 -21.40 9.95 10.72
N GLY A 287 -22.57 10.29 10.15
CA GLY A 287 -23.42 11.38 10.63
C GLY A 287 -23.46 12.63 9.75
N GLY A 288 -22.89 12.55 8.53
CA GLY A 288 -22.96 13.63 7.52
C GLY A 288 -22.27 14.93 7.95
N PRO A 289 -22.61 16.08 7.33
CA PRO A 289 -21.92 17.37 7.56
C PRO A 289 -22.00 17.90 9.00
N GLN A 290 -22.96 17.42 9.80
CA GLN A 290 -23.13 17.80 11.21
C GLN A 290 -22.42 16.86 12.19
N ALA A 291 -21.71 15.85 11.71
CA ALA A 291 -21.00 14.89 12.53
C ALA A 291 -20.07 15.57 13.55
N LYS A 292 -19.90 14.92 14.70
CA LYS A 292 -18.82 15.28 15.64
C LYS A 292 -17.49 14.83 15.08
N ALA A 293 -16.42 15.60 15.29
CA ALA A 293 -15.07 15.23 14.82
C ALA A 293 -14.62 13.84 15.31
N ALA A 294 -15.02 13.43 16.50
CA ALA A 294 -14.75 12.09 17.03
C ALA A 294 -15.38 10.93 16.22
N ARG A 295 -16.30 11.23 15.29
CA ARG A 295 -16.88 10.25 14.36
C ARG A 295 -16.12 10.15 13.02
N VAL A 296 -15.10 10.97 12.84
CA VAL A 296 -14.20 10.93 11.69
C VAL A 296 -13.18 9.81 11.90
N ASP A 297 -13.15 8.85 11.01
CA ASP A 297 -12.28 7.68 11.07
C ASP A 297 -11.37 7.52 9.85
N HIS A 298 -11.58 8.34 8.81
CA HIS A 298 -10.75 8.33 7.62
C HIS A 298 -10.57 9.73 7.05
N MET A 299 -9.48 9.92 6.27
CA MET A 299 -9.21 11.18 5.59
C MET A 299 -8.40 10.99 4.31
N ALA A 300 -8.44 12.00 3.44
CA ALA A 300 -7.76 12.01 2.16
C ALA A 300 -7.32 13.44 1.79
N ILE A 301 -6.56 13.56 0.70
CA ILE A 301 -6.25 14.83 0.02
C ILE A 301 -7.05 14.87 -1.27
N TYR A 302 -7.78 15.96 -1.49
CA TYR A 302 -8.56 16.17 -2.70
C TYR A 302 -7.66 16.59 -3.87
N LEU A 303 -7.81 15.94 -5.01
CA LEU A 303 -7.06 16.23 -6.22
C LEU A 303 -7.78 17.22 -7.15
N GLY A 304 -9.09 17.33 -7.01
CA GLY A 304 -9.97 18.08 -7.92
C GLY A 304 -10.88 17.14 -8.73
N ASN A 305 -11.92 17.71 -9.35
CA ASN A 305 -12.84 17.01 -10.28
C ASN A 305 -13.35 15.66 -9.76
N GLY A 306 -13.65 15.57 -8.45
CA GLY A 306 -14.17 14.35 -7.85
C GLY A 306 -13.13 13.26 -7.59
N TRP A 307 -11.83 13.57 -7.57
CA TRP A 307 -10.77 12.61 -7.26
C TRP A 307 -10.04 12.92 -5.96
N LEU A 308 -9.62 11.89 -5.27
CA LEU A 308 -8.84 11.96 -4.05
C LEU A 308 -7.62 11.03 -4.10
N ILE A 309 -6.63 11.31 -3.24
CA ILE A 309 -5.52 10.41 -2.91
C ILE A 309 -5.49 10.19 -1.40
N HIS A 310 -5.34 8.96 -0.98
CA HIS A 310 -5.35 8.57 0.42
C HIS A 310 -4.49 7.33 0.67
N SER A 311 -4.29 6.97 1.94
CA SER A 311 -3.77 5.66 2.32
C SER A 311 -4.89 4.82 2.95
N SER A 312 -5.12 3.63 2.43
CA SER A 312 -6.14 2.68 2.85
C SER A 312 -5.60 1.24 2.77
N ARG A 313 -6.47 0.25 2.95
CA ARG A 313 -6.09 -1.17 2.79
C ARG A 313 -5.40 -1.50 1.44
N PHE A 314 -5.50 -0.63 0.46
CA PHE A 314 -4.81 -0.75 -0.84
C PHE A 314 -3.47 0.01 -0.87
N GLY A 315 -3.01 0.51 0.28
CA GLY A 315 -1.89 1.44 0.37
C GLY A 315 -2.27 2.86 -0.08
N VAL A 316 -1.26 3.65 -0.48
CA VAL A 316 -1.48 4.97 -1.06
C VAL A 316 -2.02 4.81 -2.46
N ALA A 317 -3.27 5.24 -2.68
CA ALA A 317 -4.05 5.02 -3.88
C ALA A 317 -4.87 6.24 -4.27
N LEU A 318 -5.24 6.32 -5.57
CA LEU A 318 -6.30 7.21 -6.04
C LEU A 318 -7.67 6.54 -5.88
N ALA A 319 -8.69 7.35 -5.65
CA ALA A 319 -10.08 6.91 -5.73
C ALA A 319 -10.98 8.05 -6.21
N PRO A 320 -12.07 7.76 -6.93
CA PRO A 320 -13.12 8.75 -7.16
C PRO A 320 -13.89 9.03 -5.85
N VAL A 321 -14.34 10.25 -5.68
CA VAL A 321 -15.27 10.64 -4.59
C VAL A 321 -16.66 10.14 -4.96
N SER A 322 -16.89 8.86 -4.82
CA SER A 322 -18.16 8.20 -5.13
C SER A 322 -18.42 7.05 -4.15
N GLY A 323 -19.64 6.54 -4.14
CA GLY A 323 -20.02 5.38 -3.34
C GLY A 323 -19.69 5.54 -1.86
N TRP A 324 -18.79 4.72 -1.34
CA TRP A 324 -18.41 4.76 0.07
C TRP A 324 -17.85 6.12 0.51
N TYR A 325 -17.06 6.77 -0.35
CA TYR A 325 -16.44 8.07 -0.03
C TYR A 325 -17.47 9.19 -0.04
N ASP A 326 -18.34 9.26 -1.03
CA ASP A 326 -19.40 10.27 -1.11
C ASP A 326 -20.38 10.15 0.06
N ASN A 327 -20.86 8.93 0.34
CA ASN A 327 -21.79 8.65 1.43
C ASN A 327 -21.23 8.97 2.82
N ARG A 328 -19.91 9.03 2.98
CA ARG A 328 -19.24 9.27 4.27
C ARG A 328 -18.50 10.59 4.36
N LEU A 329 -18.45 11.39 3.30
CA LEU A 329 -17.82 12.69 3.29
C LEU A 329 -18.58 13.65 4.22
N VAL A 330 -17.92 14.11 5.27
CA VAL A 330 -18.55 14.99 6.28
C VAL A 330 -18.23 16.47 6.03
N TRP A 331 -16.97 16.83 5.82
CA TRP A 331 -16.52 18.19 5.43
C TRP A 331 -15.06 18.15 4.95
N GLY A 332 -14.63 19.27 4.37
CA GLY A 332 -13.23 19.52 4.04
C GLY A 332 -12.55 20.55 4.94
N ARG A 333 -11.22 20.63 4.83
CA ARG A 333 -10.34 21.64 5.45
C ARG A 333 -9.35 22.15 4.41
N ARG A 334 -9.02 23.43 4.45
CA ARG A 334 -8.13 24.09 3.47
C ARG A 334 -6.82 24.55 4.10
N PRO A 335 -5.82 23.65 4.29
CA PRO A 335 -4.57 23.97 4.96
C PRO A 335 -3.76 25.08 4.26
N LEU A 336 -3.78 25.16 2.94
CA LEU A 336 -3.11 26.24 2.20
C LEU A 336 -3.63 27.61 2.60
N SER A 337 -4.95 27.81 2.62
CA SER A 337 -5.56 29.06 3.05
C SER A 337 -5.27 29.36 4.53
N GLU A 338 -5.23 28.35 5.40
CA GLU A 338 -4.89 28.52 6.81
C GLU A 338 -3.43 28.97 7.01
N ALA A 339 -2.56 28.58 6.09
CA ALA A 339 -1.15 29.00 6.05
C ALA A 339 -0.93 30.37 5.38
N GLY A 340 -1.96 30.93 4.73
CA GLY A 340 -1.88 32.19 3.96
C GLY A 340 -1.30 32.01 2.55
N LEU A 341 -1.57 30.87 1.89
CA LEU A 341 -1.04 30.46 0.58
C LEU A 341 -2.16 30.33 -0.46
#